data_22a454fc48745b1214ae86d5884c895f
#
_entry.id   22a454fc48745b1214ae86d5884c895f
#
_cell.length_a   1.000
_cell.length_b   1.000
_cell.length_c   1.000
_cell.angle_alpha   90.00
_cell.angle_beta   90.00
_cell.angle_gamma   90.00
#
_symmetry.space_group_name_H-M   'P 1'
#
loop_
_entity.id
_entity.type
_entity.pdbx_description
1 polymer ?
#
loop_
_entity_poly.entity_id
_entity_poly.type
_entity_poly.pdbx_seq_one_letter_code
_entity_poly.pdbx_strand_id
1 'polypeptide(L)'
;VNTSVPSLARRLDSVRSSAIRDLLALTARDDVISLAGGLPDTDLIPVQRIRRAAEDVLAQSSSVQYGETSGWRALRAVLAQRESRLLQRTIAATEVVITHGSQQALTLVAQALLDPGAIVVVDEPAYTGALQVFSIADADIRPIPITADGMDTDELARRLGAGLRPTLVHTVSNFHNPRGVTMSTSRRRHLAALAEQYGFWILEDDPYGEIWFDTPPPPPIASYSDRVVRLSSASKILAPALRVGWLVAPEPVCKAVELLKQGADLCGSTLTQQMATQMLADSVWLDAHLNTVRAEYGNRARALCHEFVDAFGDRAQLSSADGGMFVWMTFGDGTDTTALLPRALDHGVAFVPGRAFADNALHASSARLCFASSPTPALAEAVRRLRAAHALER
;
A
#
# COMPACT_ATOMS: atom_id res chain seq x y z
N VAL A 1 -17.92 39.38 20.82
CA VAL A 1 -16.98 39.40 19.70
C VAL A 1 -17.06 38.05 19.03
N ASN A 2 -17.75 37.99 17.89
CA ASN A 2 -17.89 36.77 17.10
C ASN A 2 -16.54 36.53 16.40
N THR A 3 -15.66 35.73 16.97
CA THR A 3 -14.40 35.33 16.35
C THR A 3 -14.70 34.20 15.34
N SER A 4 -15.21 34.59 14.16
CA SER A 4 -15.27 33.66 13.03
C SER A 4 -13.85 33.26 12.66
N VAL A 5 -13.55 31.97 12.73
CA VAL A 5 -12.28 31.41 12.23
C VAL A 5 -12.17 31.78 10.74
N PRO A 6 -11.03 32.31 10.27
CA PRO A 6 -10.83 32.58 8.84
C PRO A 6 -11.10 31.34 8.00
N SER A 7 -11.60 31.54 6.75
CA SER A 7 -11.87 30.44 5.83
C SER A 7 -10.59 29.64 5.51
N LEU A 8 -10.69 28.32 5.52
CA LEU A 8 -9.63 27.42 5.08
C LEU A 8 -9.52 27.38 3.55
N ALA A 9 -8.45 26.77 3.04
CA ALA A 9 -8.27 26.61 1.59
C ALA A 9 -9.36 25.71 0.99
N ARG A 10 -9.95 26.10 -0.16
CA ARG A 10 -11.03 25.37 -0.83
C ARG A 10 -10.73 23.89 -1.11
N ARG A 11 -9.46 23.54 -1.37
CA ARG A 11 -9.05 22.14 -1.58
C ARG A 11 -9.35 21.21 -0.40
N LEU A 12 -9.59 21.77 0.81
CA LEU A 12 -9.96 20.98 1.98
C LEU A 12 -11.44 20.60 2.00
N ASP A 13 -12.28 21.26 1.19
CA ASP A 13 -13.72 20.96 1.13
C ASP A 13 -13.99 19.56 0.55
N SER A 14 -13.09 19.06 -0.31
CA SER A 14 -13.15 17.71 -0.93
C SER A 14 -12.41 16.63 -0.13
N VAL A 15 -11.60 17.00 0.87
CA VAL A 15 -10.79 16.06 1.64
C VAL A 15 -11.61 15.43 2.74
N ARG A 16 -11.86 14.12 2.64
CA ARG A 16 -12.53 13.35 3.69
C ARG A 16 -11.49 12.68 4.59
N SER A 17 -11.83 12.51 5.88
CA SER A 17 -11.06 11.65 6.79
C SER A 17 -10.97 10.22 6.22
N SER A 18 -9.86 9.55 6.47
CA SER A 18 -9.76 8.14 6.11
C SER A 18 -10.66 7.30 7.02
N ALA A 19 -11.69 6.67 6.46
CA ALA A 19 -12.57 5.74 7.17
C ALA A 19 -11.78 4.65 7.92
N ILE A 20 -10.62 4.26 7.39
CA ILE A 20 -9.72 3.30 8.06
C ILE A 20 -9.13 3.91 9.34
N ARG A 21 -8.74 5.18 9.33
CA ARG A 21 -8.20 5.85 10.53
C ARG A 21 -9.25 6.01 11.60
N ASP A 22 -10.46 6.39 11.23
CA ASP A 22 -11.58 6.53 12.17
C ASP A 22 -11.91 5.17 12.80
N LEU A 23 -11.87 4.11 12.00
CA LEU A 23 -12.06 2.74 12.46
C LEU A 23 -10.93 2.27 13.39
N LEU A 24 -9.66 2.61 13.11
CA LEU A 24 -8.54 2.25 13.97
C LEU A 24 -8.67 2.86 15.38
N ALA A 25 -9.26 4.04 15.51
CA ALA A 25 -9.56 4.63 16.82
C ALA A 25 -10.62 3.82 17.58
N LEU A 26 -11.60 3.23 16.89
CA LEU A 26 -12.63 2.38 17.49
C LEU A 26 -12.11 0.98 17.86
N THR A 27 -11.05 0.52 17.21
CA THR A 27 -10.45 -0.82 17.43
C THR A 27 -9.31 -0.82 18.46
N ALA A 28 -9.00 0.33 19.08
CA ALA A 28 -8.00 0.43 20.16
C ALA A 28 -8.50 -0.14 21.51
N ARG A 29 -9.57 -0.93 21.51
CA ARG A 29 -10.14 -1.61 22.67
C ARG A 29 -9.51 -2.99 22.83
N ASP A 30 -9.13 -3.38 24.05
CA ASP A 30 -8.47 -4.67 24.36
C ASP A 30 -9.38 -5.89 24.07
N ASP A 31 -10.72 -5.72 24.07
CA ASP A 31 -11.70 -6.77 23.85
C ASP A 31 -12.00 -7.00 22.35
N VAL A 32 -11.47 -6.17 21.45
CA VAL A 32 -11.70 -6.23 19.99
C VAL A 32 -10.51 -6.86 19.26
N ILE A 33 -10.76 -7.97 18.58
CA ILE A 33 -9.78 -8.53 17.65
C ILE A 33 -9.88 -7.76 16.32
N SER A 34 -8.82 -7.03 15.97
CA SER A 34 -8.83 -6.16 14.80
C SER A 34 -8.31 -6.88 13.55
N LEU A 35 -9.22 -7.17 12.61
CA LEU A 35 -8.89 -7.52 11.22
C LEU A 35 -8.90 -6.28 10.31
N ALA A 36 -9.02 -5.07 10.88
CA ALA A 36 -9.12 -3.81 10.13
C ALA A 36 -7.75 -3.18 9.83
N GLY A 37 -6.78 -3.33 10.75
CA GLY A 37 -5.47 -2.70 10.64
C GLY A 37 -4.63 -3.26 9.47
N GLY A 38 -3.86 -2.40 8.82
CA GLY A 38 -2.83 -2.80 7.85
C GLY A 38 -1.43 -2.65 8.46
N LEU A 39 -1.28 -3.06 9.72
CA LEU A 39 -0.04 -2.92 10.49
C LEU A 39 0.73 -4.25 10.48
N PRO A 40 2.06 -4.20 10.30
CA PRO A 40 2.91 -5.37 10.57
C PRO A 40 2.78 -5.82 12.02
N ASP A 41 2.99 -7.11 12.25
CA ASP A 41 3.08 -7.67 13.58
C ASP A 41 4.30 -7.11 14.32
N THR A 42 4.07 -6.59 15.53
CA THR A 42 5.12 -6.03 16.38
C THR A 42 6.16 -7.07 16.78
N ASP A 43 5.79 -8.34 16.92
CA ASP A 43 6.70 -9.42 17.30
C ASP A 43 7.65 -9.84 16.16
N LEU A 44 7.26 -9.53 14.91
CA LEU A 44 8.10 -9.75 13.73
C LEU A 44 8.96 -8.53 13.37
N ILE A 45 8.77 -7.38 14.03
CA ILE A 45 9.65 -6.22 13.84
C ILE A 45 11.03 -6.54 14.42
N PRO A 46 12.13 -6.38 13.65
CA PRO A 46 13.47 -6.77 14.08
C PRO A 46 14.09 -5.76 15.07
N VAL A 47 13.45 -5.55 16.22
CA VAL A 47 13.80 -4.51 17.21
C VAL A 47 15.26 -4.58 17.65
N GLN A 48 15.81 -5.80 17.84
CA GLN A 48 17.22 -5.97 18.24
C GLN A 48 18.20 -5.53 17.15
N ARG A 49 17.86 -5.76 15.87
CA ARG A 49 18.65 -5.30 14.73
C ARG A 49 18.58 -3.78 14.57
N ILE A 50 17.38 -3.22 14.75
CA ILE A 50 17.15 -1.77 14.76
C ILE A 50 17.96 -1.11 15.89
N ARG A 51 17.96 -1.67 17.11
CA ARG A 51 18.74 -1.16 18.23
C ARG A 51 20.23 -1.13 17.92
N ARG A 52 20.81 -2.22 17.41
CA ARG A 52 22.22 -2.29 17.02
C ARG A 52 22.56 -1.25 15.96
N ALA A 53 21.73 -1.16 14.92
CA ALA A 53 21.91 -0.15 13.87
C ALA A 53 21.86 1.28 14.44
N ALA A 54 20.99 1.55 15.40
CA ALA A 54 20.91 2.85 16.07
C ALA A 54 22.17 3.15 16.90
N GLU A 55 22.68 2.19 17.68
CA GLU A 55 23.91 2.31 18.44
C GLU A 55 25.10 2.64 17.53
N ASP A 56 25.27 1.89 16.42
CA ASP A 56 26.36 2.09 15.47
C ASP A 56 26.28 3.46 14.76
N VAL A 57 25.08 3.86 14.37
CA VAL A 57 24.87 5.14 13.66
C VAL A 57 25.08 6.31 14.60
N LEU A 58 24.57 6.26 15.83
CA LEU A 58 24.72 7.31 16.83
C LEU A 58 26.14 7.46 17.37
N ALA A 59 27.02 6.48 17.15
CA ALA A 59 28.45 6.63 17.43
C ALA A 59 29.12 7.73 16.61
N GLN A 60 28.47 8.21 15.53
CA GLN A 60 28.95 9.28 14.66
C GLN A 60 28.03 10.50 14.75
N SER A 61 28.55 11.64 15.23
CA SER A 61 27.75 12.87 15.39
C SER A 61 27.17 13.40 14.08
N SER A 62 27.80 13.10 12.92
CA SER A 62 27.30 13.46 11.60
C SER A 62 25.97 12.79 11.23
N SER A 63 25.61 11.70 11.91
CA SER A 63 24.37 10.96 11.66
C SER A 63 23.10 11.72 12.09
N VAL A 64 23.24 12.73 12.95
CA VAL A 64 22.14 13.58 13.42
C VAL A 64 22.11 14.96 12.77
N GLN A 65 22.89 15.16 11.68
CA GLN A 65 22.89 16.37 10.88
C GLN A 65 21.91 16.25 9.70
N TYR A 66 21.57 17.37 9.08
CA TYR A 66 20.84 17.40 7.81
C TYR A 66 21.56 16.60 6.72
N GLY A 67 20.78 15.94 5.87
CA GLY A 67 21.28 15.20 4.72
C GLY A 67 20.89 15.80 3.37
N GLU A 68 21.20 15.07 2.30
CA GLU A 68 20.77 15.43 0.94
C GLU A 68 19.23 15.28 0.81
N THR A 69 18.59 16.16 0.05
CA THR A 69 17.13 16.12 -0.18
C THR A 69 16.70 14.81 -0.86
N SER A 70 17.46 14.35 -1.85
CA SER A 70 17.24 13.06 -2.53
C SER A 70 17.42 11.84 -1.62
N GLY A 71 18.02 12.04 -0.43
CA GLY A 71 18.24 11.01 0.58
C GLY A 71 19.71 10.57 0.70
N TRP A 72 19.97 9.81 1.77
CA TRP A 72 21.31 9.34 2.11
C TRP A 72 21.95 8.55 0.96
N ARG A 73 23.11 9.02 0.50
CA ARG A 73 23.77 8.50 -0.71
C ARG A 73 24.01 6.99 -0.68
N ALA A 74 24.46 6.46 0.47
CA ALA A 74 24.68 5.03 0.62
C ALA A 74 23.36 4.23 0.55
N LEU A 75 22.27 4.75 1.09
CA LEU A 75 20.94 4.11 0.98
C LEU A 75 20.46 4.10 -0.48
N ARG A 76 20.60 5.22 -1.20
CA ARG A 76 20.25 5.28 -2.63
C ARG A 76 21.02 4.24 -3.44
N ALA A 77 22.32 4.07 -3.16
CA ALA A 77 23.14 3.07 -3.83
C ALA A 77 22.70 1.63 -3.52
N VAL A 78 22.40 1.32 -2.26
CA VAL A 78 21.85 0.01 -1.85
C VAL A 78 20.52 -0.26 -2.53
N LEU A 79 19.61 0.70 -2.54
CA LEU A 79 18.31 0.55 -3.18
C LEU A 79 18.41 0.44 -4.70
N ALA A 80 19.28 1.24 -5.34
CA ALA A 80 19.53 1.12 -6.77
C ALA A 80 20.02 -0.28 -7.15
N GLN A 81 20.89 -0.89 -6.34
CA GLN A 81 21.34 -2.26 -6.56
C GLN A 81 20.21 -3.29 -6.39
N ARG A 82 19.35 -3.13 -5.36
CA ARG A 82 18.21 -4.01 -5.12
C ARG A 82 17.19 -3.91 -6.25
N GLU A 83 16.82 -2.70 -6.63
CA GLU A 83 15.85 -2.43 -7.72
C GLU A 83 16.42 -2.88 -9.06
N SER A 84 17.74 -2.77 -9.31
CA SER A 84 18.37 -3.29 -10.54
C SER A 84 18.17 -4.80 -10.68
N ARG A 85 18.28 -5.56 -9.59
CA ARG A 85 18.01 -7.01 -9.62
C ARG A 85 16.55 -7.31 -9.90
N LEU A 86 15.64 -6.58 -9.24
CA LEU A 86 14.20 -6.75 -9.38
C LEU A 86 13.71 -6.38 -10.77
N LEU A 87 14.18 -5.25 -11.31
CA LEU A 87 13.79 -4.72 -12.62
C LEU A 87 14.56 -5.36 -13.79
N GLN A 88 15.59 -6.17 -13.50
CA GLN A 88 16.47 -6.80 -14.50
C GLN A 88 17.11 -5.78 -15.46
N ARG A 89 17.33 -4.55 -14.97
CA ARG A 89 18.07 -3.48 -15.66
C ARG A 89 18.90 -2.69 -14.67
N THR A 90 19.94 -1.99 -15.14
CA THR A 90 20.73 -1.12 -14.27
C THR A 90 19.92 0.10 -13.86
N ILE A 91 19.83 0.35 -12.56
CA ILE A 91 19.27 1.56 -11.96
C ILE A 91 20.43 2.37 -11.38
N ALA A 92 20.55 3.62 -11.80
CA ALA A 92 21.50 4.55 -11.22
C ALA A 92 20.95 5.13 -9.89
N ALA A 93 21.86 5.50 -8.97
CA ALA A 93 21.44 6.16 -7.73
C ALA A 93 20.74 7.51 -7.96
N THR A 94 20.89 8.12 -9.14
CA THR A 94 20.17 9.34 -9.56
C THR A 94 18.71 9.08 -9.94
N GLU A 95 18.34 7.82 -10.19
CA GLU A 95 16.97 7.38 -10.44
C GLU A 95 16.23 6.98 -9.15
N VAL A 96 16.86 7.18 -7.97
CA VAL A 96 16.28 6.83 -6.66
C VAL A 96 16.16 8.08 -5.80
N VAL A 97 14.95 8.33 -5.26
CA VAL A 97 14.70 9.37 -4.23
C VAL A 97 14.12 8.72 -2.99
N ILE A 98 14.72 9.00 -1.83
CA ILE A 98 14.24 8.52 -0.53
C ILE A 98 13.15 9.45 0.00
N THR A 99 12.10 8.86 0.56
CA THR A 99 10.94 9.58 1.09
C THR A 99 10.56 9.09 2.49
N HIS A 100 9.72 9.85 3.20
CA HIS A 100 9.11 9.43 4.46
C HIS A 100 7.98 8.39 4.25
N GLY A 101 8.37 7.18 3.82
CA GLY A 101 7.47 6.12 3.37
C GLY A 101 6.88 6.41 1.99
N SER A 102 6.21 5.41 1.40
CA SER A 102 5.58 5.52 0.08
C SER A 102 4.47 6.58 0.02
N GLN A 103 3.84 6.93 1.15
CA GLN A 103 2.81 7.97 1.18
C GLN A 103 3.35 9.35 0.78
N GLN A 104 4.57 9.73 1.23
CA GLN A 104 5.19 10.97 0.77
C GLN A 104 5.59 10.87 -0.70
N ALA A 105 6.13 9.72 -1.13
CA ALA A 105 6.45 9.51 -2.54
C ALA A 105 5.21 9.69 -3.42
N LEU A 106 4.09 9.09 -3.05
CA LEU A 106 2.80 9.23 -3.74
C LEU A 106 2.36 10.70 -3.83
N THR A 107 2.47 11.44 -2.71
CA THR A 107 2.13 12.87 -2.67
C THR A 107 3.01 13.71 -3.59
N LEU A 108 4.33 13.51 -3.54
CA LEU A 108 5.29 14.26 -4.34
C LEU A 108 5.15 13.94 -5.84
N VAL A 109 4.91 12.68 -6.19
CA VAL A 109 4.66 12.28 -7.59
C VAL A 109 3.36 12.88 -8.11
N ALA A 110 2.29 12.87 -7.31
CA ALA A 110 1.04 13.53 -7.68
C ALA A 110 1.26 15.04 -7.95
N GLN A 111 2.00 15.72 -7.08
CA GLN A 111 2.33 17.15 -7.27
C GLN A 111 3.25 17.40 -8.47
N ALA A 112 4.12 16.44 -8.82
CA ALA A 112 5.03 16.59 -9.96
C ALA A 112 4.36 16.34 -11.31
N LEU A 113 3.31 15.52 -11.37
CA LEU A 113 2.73 15.03 -12.62
C LEU A 113 1.30 15.53 -12.88
N LEU A 114 0.58 16.03 -11.85
CA LEU A 114 -0.85 16.35 -11.96
C LEU A 114 -1.07 17.86 -11.83
N ASP A 115 -1.72 18.44 -12.82
CA ASP A 115 -2.41 19.70 -12.71
C ASP A 115 -3.83 19.50 -12.15
N PRO A 116 -4.47 20.52 -11.55
CA PRO A 116 -5.88 20.45 -11.16
C PRO A 116 -6.78 20.03 -12.32
N GLY A 117 -7.65 19.06 -12.09
CA GLY A 117 -8.52 18.47 -13.11
C GLY A 117 -7.85 17.42 -14.01
N ALA A 118 -6.57 17.09 -13.79
CA ALA A 118 -5.90 16.01 -14.51
C ALA A 118 -6.59 14.66 -14.24
N ILE A 119 -6.78 13.86 -15.29
CA ILE A 119 -7.40 12.54 -15.15
C ILE A 119 -6.41 11.55 -14.56
N VAL A 120 -6.80 10.94 -13.44
CA VAL A 120 -6.07 9.83 -12.81
C VAL A 120 -6.94 8.57 -12.83
N VAL A 121 -6.44 7.52 -13.46
CA VAL A 121 -7.05 6.19 -13.38
C VAL A 121 -6.53 5.47 -12.15
N VAL A 122 -7.44 4.81 -11.42
CA VAL A 122 -7.13 4.01 -10.23
C VAL A 122 -7.79 2.63 -10.31
N ASP A 123 -7.27 1.68 -9.54
CA ASP A 123 -7.93 0.39 -9.30
C ASP A 123 -9.31 0.59 -8.64
N GLU A 124 -10.25 -0.31 -8.86
CA GLU A 124 -11.51 -0.38 -8.11
C GLU A 124 -11.75 -1.80 -7.59
N PRO A 125 -11.79 -1.96 -6.26
CA PRO A 125 -11.58 -0.96 -5.19
C PRO A 125 -10.14 -0.46 -5.13
N ALA A 126 -9.93 0.77 -4.63
CA ALA A 126 -8.63 1.45 -4.61
C ALA A 126 -8.02 1.54 -3.21
N TYR A 127 -6.69 1.71 -3.15
CA TYR A 127 -6.02 2.10 -1.92
C TYR A 127 -6.47 3.49 -1.46
N THR A 128 -7.03 3.58 -0.27
CA THR A 128 -7.62 4.82 0.26
C THR A 128 -6.62 5.96 0.43
N GLY A 129 -5.34 5.65 0.70
CA GLY A 129 -4.28 6.66 0.77
C GLY A 129 -3.99 7.31 -0.57
N ALA A 130 -4.12 6.56 -1.67
CA ALA A 130 -3.99 7.09 -3.03
C ALA A 130 -5.19 7.99 -3.39
N LEU A 131 -6.42 7.54 -3.11
CA LEU A 131 -7.63 8.35 -3.32
C LEU A 131 -7.54 9.70 -2.61
N GLN A 132 -7.05 9.70 -1.35
CA GLN A 132 -6.87 10.94 -0.58
C GLN A 132 -5.85 11.88 -1.24
N VAL A 133 -4.71 11.35 -1.69
CA VAL A 133 -3.67 12.15 -2.36
C VAL A 133 -4.20 12.77 -3.65
N PHE A 134 -4.88 11.98 -4.48
CA PHE A 134 -5.42 12.47 -5.76
C PHE A 134 -6.57 13.46 -5.56
N SER A 135 -7.39 13.28 -4.53
CA SER A 135 -8.41 14.28 -4.14
C SER A 135 -7.78 15.60 -3.69
N ILE A 136 -6.68 15.57 -2.92
CA ILE A 136 -5.95 16.78 -2.52
C ILE A 136 -5.31 17.50 -3.73
N ALA A 137 -4.90 16.72 -4.73
CA ALA A 137 -4.37 17.25 -5.99
C ALA A 137 -5.46 17.77 -6.94
N ASP A 138 -6.74 17.75 -6.54
CA ASP A 138 -7.90 18.13 -7.35
C ASP A 138 -7.96 17.37 -8.70
N ALA A 139 -7.61 16.08 -8.67
CA ALA A 139 -7.60 15.23 -9.85
C ALA A 139 -9.01 14.68 -10.16
N ASP A 140 -9.29 14.46 -11.44
CA ASP A 140 -10.46 13.73 -11.92
C ASP A 140 -10.19 12.22 -11.84
N ILE A 141 -10.68 11.57 -10.78
CA ILE A 141 -10.42 10.16 -10.48
C ILE A 141 -11.36 9.27 -11.30
N ARG A 142 -10.80 8.34 -12.08
CA ARG A 142 -11.53 7.40 -12.93
C ARG A 142 -11.20 5.96 -12.56
N PRO A 143 -12.12 5.24 -11.91
CA PRO A 143 -11.88 3.87 -11.49
C PRO A 143 -11.91 2.88 -12.67
N ILE A 144 -11.04 1.86 -12.62
CA ILE A 144 -11.03 0.68 -13.50
C ILE A 144 -11.15 -0.56 -12.60
N PRO A 145 -12.07 -1.50 -12.91
CA PRO A 145 -12.25 -2.70 -12.10
C PRO A 145 -10.95 -3.52 -11.95
N ILE A 146 -10.79 -4.12 -10.78
CA ILE A 146 -9.73 -5.09 -10.53
C ILE A 146 -10.32 -6.51 -10.62
N THR A 147 -9.66 -7.36 -11.40
CA THR A 147 -10.02 -8.77 -11.62
C THR A 147 -9.21 -9.69 -10.71
N ALA A 148 -9.31 -11.01 -10.91
CA ALA A 148 -8.51 -11.97 -10.17
C ALA A 148 -7.00 -11.89 -10.49
N ASP A 149 -6.63 -11.27 -11.62
CA ASP A 149 -5.25 -11.13 -12.11
C ASP A 149 -4.78 -9.67 -12.21
N GLY A 150 -5.41 -8.76 -11.45
CA GLY A 150 -5.04 -7.35 -11.35
C GLY A 150 -6.00 -6.40 -12.07
N MET A 151 -5.58 -5.15 -12.31
CA MET A 151 -6.37 -4.15 -13.03
C MET A 151 -6.88 -4.70 -14.37
N ASP A 152 -8.14 -4.46 -14.70
CA ASP A 152 -8.72 -4.82 -16.00
C ASP A 152 -8.17 -3.90 -17.11
N THR A 153 -7.01 -4.29 -17.64
CA THR A 153 -6.34 -3.53 -18.71
C THR A 153 -7.06 -3.58 -20.06
N ASP A 154 -7.99 -4.53 -20.25
CA ASP A 154 -8.83 -4.58 -21.47
C ASP A 154 -9.93 -3.52 -21.38
N GLU A 155 -10.55 -3.36 -20.21
CA GLU A 155 -11.49 -2.26 -19.95
C GLU A 155 -10.78 -0.89 -20.05
N LEU A 156 -9.55 -0.77 -19.51
CA LEU A 156 -8.75 0.43 -19.71
C LEU A 156 -8.50 0.72 -21.18
N ALA A 157 -8.07 -0.28 -21.98
CA ALA A 157 -7.83 -0.14 -23.41
C ALA A 157 -9.11 0.30 -24.14
N ARG A 158 -10.26 -0.29 -23.81
CA ARG A 158 -11.57 0.08 -24.36
C ARG A 158 -11.90 1.55 -24.09
N ARG A 159 -11.69 2.03 -22.86
CA ARG A 159 -11.93 3.45 -22.49
C ARG A 159 -10.95 4.40 -23.16
N LEU A 160 -9.68 4.02 -23.26
CA LEU A 160 -8.66 4.80 -23.99
C LEU A 160 -9.03 4.91 -25.49
N GLY A 161 -9.49 3.82 -26.11
CA GLY A 161 -10.01 3.81 -27.46
C GLY A 161 -11.25 4.70 -27.65
N ALA A 162 -12.08 4.83 -26.62
CA ALA A 162 -13.26 5.69 -26.58
C ALA A 162 -12.95 7.16 -26.23
N GLY A 163 -11.66 7.53 -26.07
CA GLY A 163 -11.26 8.92 -25.88
C GLY A 163 -10.81 9.29 -24.46
N LEU A 164 -10.73 8.34 -23.51
CA LEU A 164 -10.12 8.59 -22.20
C LEU A 164 -8.64 8.97 -22.38
N ARG A 165 -8.19 10.03 -21.73
CA ARG A 165 -6.79 10.50 -21.79
C ARG A 165 -6.27 10.78 -20.38
N PRO A 166 -5.86 9.74 -19.63
CA PRO A 166 -5.30 9.92 -18.30
C PRO A 166 -3.91 10.55 -18.37
N THR A 167 -3.57 11.35 -17.38
CA THR A 167 -2.20 11.78 -17.12
C THR A 167 -1.44 10.67 -16.37
N LEU A 168 -2.14 9.99 -15.46
CA LEU A 168 -1.56 8.99 -14.56
C LEU A 168 -2.50 7.78 -14.40
N VAL A 169 -1.93 6.59 -14.37
CA VAL A 169 -2.60 5.35 -13.95
C VAL A 169 -1.90 4.83 -12.70
N HIS A 170 -2.61 4.78 -11.58
CA HIS A 170 -2.11 4.23 -10.32
C HIS A 170 -2.61 2.82 -10.11
N THR A 171 -1.72 1.91 -9.73
CA THR A 171 -2.07 0.52 -9.36
C THR A 171 -1.14 -0.03 -8.29
N VAL A 172 -1.70 -0.86 -7.39
CA VAL A 172 -0.93 -1.66 -6.45
C VAL A 172 -0.72 -3.04 -7.08
N SER A 173 0.44 -3.25 -7.68
CA SER A 173 0.68 -4.38 -8.58
C SER A 173 0.86 -5.74 -7.88
N ASN A 174 1.25 -5.74 -6.60
CA ASN A 174 1.50 -6.95 -5.82
C ASN A 174 0.64 -6.98 -4.56
N PHE A 175 -0.07 -8.11 -4.33
CA PHE A 175 -0.87 -8.34 -3.11
C PHE A 175 -1.72 -7.13 -2.76
N HIS A 176 -2.48 -6.69 -3.73
CA HIS A 176 -3.22 -5.44 -3.79
C HIS A 176 -3.97 -5.09 -2.50
N ASN A 177 -3.85 -3.86 -2.02
CA ASN A 177 -4.68 -3.33 -0.95
C ASN A 177 -5.90 -2.59 -1.55
N PRO A 178 -7.15 -3.12 -1.44
CA PRO A 178 -7.57 -4.11 -0.45
C PRO A 178 -7.72 -5.57 -0.95
N ARG A 179 -7.61 -5.84 -2.25
CA ARG A 179 -8.07 -7.09 -2.89
C ARG A 179 -7.22 -8.33 -2.62
N GLY A 180 -5.96 -8.18 -2.17
CA GLY A 180 -5.00 -9.28 -1.99
C GLY A 180 -4.44 -9.87 -3.29
N VAL A 181 -4.95 -9.50 -4.46
CA VAL A 181 -4.56 -10.06 -5.76
C VAL A 181 -3.22 -9.51 -6.26
N THR A 182 -2.51 -10.28 -7.07
CA THR A 182 -1.27 -9.89 -7.75
C THR A 182 -1.52 -9.76 -9.25
N MET A 183 -1.08 -8.63 -9.83
CA MET A 183 -1.20 -8.40 -11.26
C MET A 183 -0.34 -9.39 -12.05
N SER A 184 -0.96 -10.09 -13.01
CA SER A 184 -0.30 -11.06 -13.87
C SER A 184 0.72 -10.41 -14.82
N THR A 185 1.69 -11.20 -15.30
CA THR A 185 2.68 -10.74 -16.29
C THR A 185 2.03 -10.17 -17.55
N SER A 186 0.95 -10.78 -18.02
CA SER A 186 0.22 -10.31 -19.21
C SER A 186 -0.39 -8.94 -19.00
N ARG A 187 -1.04 -8.71 -17.85
CA ARG A 187 -1.63 -7.42 -17.48
C ARG A 187 -0.57 -6.33 -17.31
N ARG A 188 0.59 -6.66 -16.68
CA ARG A 188 1.72 -5.71 -16.54
C ARG A 188 2.25 -5.25 -17.89
N ARG A 189 2.50 -6.19 -18.80
CA ARG A 189 2.96 -5.88 -20.17
C ARG A 189 1.93 -5.10 -20.96
N HIS A 190 0.65 -5.46 -20.84
CA HIS A 190 -0.43 -4.75 -21.52
C HIS A 190 -0.54 -3.31 -21.02
N LEU A 191 -0.52 -3.08 -19.70
CA LEU A 191 -0.55 -1.74 -19.13
C LEU A 191 0.65 -0.89 -19.57
N ALA A 192 1.85 -1.47 -19.57
CA ALA A 192 3.07 -0.82 -20.07
C ALA A 192 2.93 -0.42 -21.55
N ALA A 193 2.43 -1.32 -22.40
CA ALA A 193 2.19 -1.04 -23.81
C ALA A 193 1.15 0.08 -24.03
N LEU A 194 0.08 0.09 -23.25
CA LEU A 194 -0.92 1.16 -23.29
C LEU A 194 -0.33 2.52 -22.87
N ALA A 195 0.56 2.54 -21.87
CA ALA A 195 1.25 3.77 -21.46
C ALA A 195 2.14 4.33 -22.58
N GLU A 196 2.86 3.48 -23.29
CA GLU A 196 3.65 3.90 -24.45
C GLU A 196 2.74 4.41 -25.60
N GLN A 197 1.66 3.71 -25.88
CA GLN A 197 0.76 4.04 -26.98
C GLN A 197 -0.02 5.35 -26.75
N TYR A 198 -0.48 5.59 -25.52
CA TYR A 198 -1.37 6.72 -25.19
C TYR A 198 -0.68 7.85 -24.44
N GLY A 199 0.56 7.69 -24.00
CA GLY A 199 1.41 8.75 -23.47
C GLY A 199 1.15 9.11 -22.01
N PHE A 200 0.60 8.20 -21.18
CA PHE A 200 0.39 8.44 -19.75
C PHE A 200 1.50 7.84 -18.88
N TRP A 201 1.59 8.31 -17.63
CA TRP A 201 2.47 7.74 -16.61
C TRP A 201 1.78 6.61 -15.86
N ILE A 202 2.55 5.59 -15.46
CA ILE A 202 2.12 4.57 -14.52
C ILE A 202 2.77 4.84 -13.17
N LEU A 203 1.98 4.87 -12.11
CA LEU A 203 2.44 4.89 -10.73
C LEU A 203 2.23 3.50 -10.12
N GLU A 204 3.31 2.72 -10.14
CA GLU A 204 3.33 1.37 -9.59
C GLU A 204 3.64 1.43 -8.10
N ASP A 205 2.64 1.27 -7.24
CA ASP A 205 2.79 1.26 -5.78
C ASP A 205 2.99 -0.18 -5.29
N ASP A 206 4.18 -0.49 -4.79
CA ASP A 206 4.54 -1.85 -4.38
C ASP A 206 5.20 -1.91 -3.00
N PRO A 207 4.41 -1.77 -1.92
CA PRO A 207 4.90 -1.94 -0.56
C PRO A 207 4.94 -3.40 -0.10
N TYR A 208 4.38 -4.36 -0.88
CA TYR A 208 4.16 -5.75 -0.46
C TYR A 208 4.94 -6.78 -1.26
N GLY A 209 5.57 -6.44 -2.38
CA GLY A 209 6.16 -7.38 -3.33
C GLY A 209 7.21 -8.33 -2.74
N GLU A 210 7.81 -7.97 -1.61
CA GLU A 210 8.75 -8.84 -0.90
C GLU A 210 8.05 -9.77 0.13
N ILE A 211 6.72 -9.67 0.32
CA ILE A 211 5.95 -10.50 1.28
C ILE A 211 5.08 -11.50 0.52
N TRP A 212 5.70 -12.37 -0.22
CA TRP A 212 5.07 -13.50 -0.91
C TRP A 212 5.20 -14.79 -0.08
N PHE A 213 4.32 -15.77 -0.27
CA PHE A 213 4.33 -16.99 0.54
C PHE A 213 5.00 -18.16 -0.19
N ASP A 214 4.46 -18.59 -1.31
CA ASP A 214 4.98 -19.78 -2.02
C ASP A 214 5.79 -19.39 -3.27
N THR A 215 5.39 -18.34 -3.99
CA THR A 215 6.01 -17.94 -5.25
C THR A 215 6.20 -16.42 -5.30
N PRO A 216 7.39 -15.93 -5.70
CA PRO A 216 7.61 -14.50 -5.87
C PRO A 216 6.71 -13.93 -6.98
N PRO A 217 6.28 -12.67 -6.85
CA PRO A 217 5.46 -12.02 -7.87
C PRO A 217 6.23 -11.86 -9.20
N PRO A 218 5.52 -11.65 -10.32
CA PRO A 218 6.14 -11.34 -11.60
C PRO A 218 7.01 -10.08 -11.53
N PRO A 219 7.96 -9.88 -12.48
CA PRO A 219 8.74 -8.65 -12.58
C PRO A 219 7.83 -7.41 -12.59
N PRO A 220 8.24 -6.31 -11.92
CA PRO A 220 7.45 -5.08 -11.85
C PRO A 220 7.09 -4.51 -13.23
N ILE A 221 6.04 -3.67 -13.31
CA ILE A 221 5.65 -2.97 -14.54
C ILE A 221 6.80 -2.12 -15.08
N ALA A 222 7.60 -1.53 -14.17
CA ALA A 222 8.80 -0.77 -14.50
C ALA A 222 9.90 -1.58 -15.25
N SER A 223 9.77 -2.91 -15.31
CA SER A 223 10.63 -3.76 -16.17
C SER A 223 10.25 -3.71 -17.65
N TYR A 224 9.08 -3.16 -18.00
CA TYR A 224 8.51 -3.20 -19.35
C TYR A 224 8.34 -1.83 -20.00
N SER A 225 8.49 -0.73 -19.25
CA SER A 225 8.35 0.65 -19.77
C SER A 225 9.11 1.64 -18.89
N ASP A 226 9.68 2.66 -19.52
CA ASP A 226 10.29 3.81 -18.83
C ASP A 226 9.25 4.87 -18.39
N ARG A 227 7.97 4.70 -18.75
CA ARG A 227 6.86 5.56 -18.29
C ARG A 227 6.32 5.14 -16.92
N VAL A 228 7.14 4.52 -16.09
CA VAL A 228 6.74 4.03 -14.78
C VAL A 228 7.51 4.75 -13.69
N VAL A 229 6.76 5.26 -12.70
CA VAL A 229 7.28 5.65 -11.39
C VAL A 229 6.94 4.53 -10.42
N ARG A 230 7.95 3.81 -9.93
CA ARG A 230 7.74 2.72 -8.99
C ARG A 230 7.98 3.20 -7.57
N LEU A 231 7.03 2.95 -6.68
CA LEU A 231 7.11 3.25 -5.25
C LEU A 231 7.33 1.97 -4.45
N SER A 232 8.10 2.07 -3.37
CA SER A 232 8.22 1.00 -2.40
C SER A 232 8.53 1.54 -0.99
N SER A 233 8.57 0.65 0.01
CA SER A 233 8.72 1.07 1.41
C SER A 233 9.34 0.00 2.28
N ALA A 234 10.21 0.41 3.21
CA ALA A 234 10.71 -0.43 4.29
C ALA A 234 9.66 -0.71 5.39
N SER A 235 8.47 -0.09 5.32
CA SER A 235 7.44 -0.18 6.35
C SER A 235 6.92 -1.59 6.57
N LYS A 236 6.91 -2.44 5.55
CA LYS A 236 6.36 -3.80 5.61
C LYS A 236 7.43 -4.87 5.75
N ILE A 237 8.66 -4.55 5.36
CA ILE A 237 9.80 -5.48 5.38
C ILE A 237 10.77 -5.26 6.55
N LEU A 238 10.72 -4.09 7.22
CA LEU A 238 11.53 -3.77 8.40
C LEU A 238 10.66 -3.26 9.55
N ALA A 239 10.30 -1.97 9.50
CA ALA A 239 9.44 -1.34 10.51
C ALA A 239 8.78 -0.06 9.96
N PRO A 240 7.48 0.15 10.19
CA PRO A 240 6.78 1.34 9.71
C PRO A 240 7.26 2.63 10.40
N ALA A 241 7.75 2.54 11.64
CA ALA A 241 8.24 3.69 12.42
C ALA A 241 9.52 4.29 11.85
N LEU A 242 10.31 3.57 11.06
CA LEU A 242 11.50 4.10 10.40
C LEU A 242 11.18 5.20 9.39
N ARG A 243 9.96 5.23 8.86
CA ARG A 243 9.51 6.18 7.84
C ARG A 243 10.45 6.24 6.63
N VAL A 244 10.94 5.10 6.18
CA VAL A 244 11.78 4.98 4.98
C VAL A 244 10.97 4.36 3.85
N GLY A 245 10.80 5.13 2.77
CA GLY A 245 10.29 4.71 1.49
C GLY A 245 11.17 5.25 0.38
N TRP A 246 10.92 4.86 -0.84
CA TRP A 246 11.64 5.35 -2.01
C TRP A 246 10.78 5.30 -3.26
N LEU A 247 11.17 6.07 -4.23
CA LEU A 247 10.71 5.91 -5.59
C LEU A 247 11.89 5.61 -6.52
N VAL A 248 11.59 4.90 -7.61
CA VAL A 248 12.47 4.71 -8.75
C VAL A 248 11.75 5.26 -9.97
N ALA A 249 12.38 6.20 -10.66
CA ALA A 249 11.80 6.86 -11.82
C ALA A 249 12.90 7.36 -12.77
N PRO A 250 12.56 7.72 -14.02
CA PRO A 250 13.47 8.46 -14.88
C PRO A 250 14.01 9.72 -14.21
N GLU A 251 15.27 10.05 -14.46
CA GLU A 251 15.96 11.16 -13.80
C GLU A 251 15.22 12.51 -13.83
N PRO A 252 14.54 12.91 -14.94
CA PRO A 252 13.75 14.14 -14.93
C PRO A 252 12.62 14.17 -13.89
N VAL A 253 11.97 13.02 -13.65
CA VAL A 253 10.92 12.90 -12.62
C VAL A 253 11.56 12.95 -11.23
N CYS A 254 12.68 12.27 -11.01
CA CYS A 254 13.42 12.34 -9.75
C CYS A 254 13.83 13.77 -9.41
N LYS A 255 14.32 14.56 -10.38
CA LYS A 255 14.68 15.97 -10.19
C LYS A 255 13.46 16.84 -9.82
N ALA A 256 12.32 16.63 -10.48
CA ALA A 256 11.09 17.34 -10.15
C ALA A 256 10.60 17.01 -8.74
N VAL A 257 10.61 15.72 -8.36
CA VAL A 257 10.26 15.26 -7.02
C VAL A 257 11.22 15.82 -5.97
N GLU A 258 12.53 15.85 -6.23
CA GLU A 258 13.53 16.43 -5.32
C GLU A 258 13.28 17.92 -5.09
N LEU A 259 12.96 18.68 -6.15
CA LEU A 259 12.63 20.09 -6.03
C LEU A 259 11.39 20.32 -5.13
N LEU A 260 10.33 19.54 -5.31
CA LEU A 260 9.13 19.61 -4.47
C LEU A 260 9.42 19.18 -3.02
N LYS A 261 10.28 18.18 -2.85
CA LYS A 261 10.67 17.68 -1.54
C LYS A 261 11.46 18.72 -0.74
N GLN A 262 12.27 19.58 -1.39
CA GLN A 262 12.94 20.70 -0.72
C GLN A 262 11.93 21.61 -0.01
N GLY A 263 10.79 21.90 -0.65
CA GLY A 263 9.72 22.71 -0.06
C GLY A 263 8.85 21.97 0.96
N ALA A 264 8.83 20.62 0.92
CA ALA A 264 7.96 19.81 1.76
C ALA A 264 8.60 19.46 3.13
N ASP A 265 9.87 19.02 3.13
CA ASP A 265 10.57 18.54 4.33
C ASP A 265 12.07 18.81 4.35
N LEU A 266 12.59 19.53 3.36
CA LEU A 266 14.01 19.80 3.15
C LEU A 266 14.82 18.52 2.88
N CYS A 267 14.80 17.56 3.83
CA CYS A 267 15.43 16.26 3.71
C CYS A 267 14.74 15.25 4.66
N GLY A 268 14.91 13.97 4.41
CA GLY A 268 14.46 12.93 5.33
C GLY A 268 15.41 12.78 6.55
N SER A 269 14.96 12.03 7.55
CA SER A 269 15.78 11.70 8.72
C SER A 269 17.03 10.93 8.31
N THR A 270 18.21 11.56 8.42
CA THR A 270 19.51 10.95 8.14
C THR A 270 19.75 9.76 9.06
N LEU A 271 19.34 9.86 10.33
CA LEU A 271 19.45 8.80 11.33
C LEU A 271 18.74 7.51 10.85
N THR A 272 17.45 7.60 10.53
CA THR A 272 16.67 6.41 10.15
C THR A 272 17.11 5.87 8.79
N GLN A 273 17.56 6.72 7.87
CA GLN A 273 18.08 6.29 6.58
C GLN A 273 19.41 5.52 6.71
N GLN A 274 20.31 5.95 7.61
CA GLN A 274 21.55 5.22 7.89
C GLN A 274 21.28 3.88 8.55
N MET A 275 20.35 3.83 9.52
CA MET A 275 19.91 2.57 10.12
C MET A 275 19.32 1.62 9.08
N ALA A 276 18.44 2.11 8.20
CA ALA A 276 17.86 1.32 7.10
C ALA A 276 18.95 0.84 6.12
N THR A 277 19.98 1.67 5.86
CA THR A 277 21.11 1.30 5.00
C THR A 277 21.81 0.04 5.50
N GLN A 278 22.12 -0.03 6.80
CA GLN A 278 22.79 -1.20 7.39
C GLN A 278 21.95 -2.47 7.26
N MET A 279 20.64 -2.36 7.44
CA MET A 279 19.74 -3.51 7.38
C MET A 279 19.48 -3.96 5.94
N LEU A 280 19.27 -3.03 5.00
CA LEU A 280 18.99 -3.33 3.60
C LEU A 280 20.24 -3.76 2.81
N ALA A 281 21.43 -3.36 3.24
CA ALA A 281 22.69 -3.79 2.65
C ALA A 281 23.09 -5.21 3.04
N ASP A 282 22.66 -5.70 4.19
CA ASP A 282 22.92 -7.05 4.67
C ASP A 282 21.91 -8.03 4.07
N SER A 283 22.15 -8.45 2.83
CA SER A 283 21.20 -9.30 2.11
C SER A 283 20.99 -10.66 2.77
N VAL A 284 22.01 -11.24 3.41
CA VAL A 284 21.90 -12.54 4.08
C VAL A 284 20.96 -12.45 5.28
N TRP A 285 21.14 -11.44 6.10
CA TRP A 285 20.26 -11.20 7.23
C TRP A 285 18.84 -10.85 6.77
N LEU A 286 18.71 -9.97 5.78
CA LEU A 286 17.40 -9.52 5.30
C LEU A 286 16.60 -10.68 4.70
N ASP A 287 17.23 -11.53 3.90
CA ASP A 287 16.57 -12.71 3.34
C ASP A 287 16.10 -13.68 4.42
N ALA A 288 16.92 -13.92 5.47
CA ALA A 288 16.52 -14.73 6.60
C ALA A 288 15.33 -14.12 7.38
N HIS A 289 15.35 -12.80 7.60
CA HIS A 289 14.26 -12.07 8.22
C HIS A 289 12.96 -12.15 7.39
N LEU A 290 13.04 -11.87 6.09
CA LEU A 290 11.89 -11.94 5.19
C LEU A 290 11.31 -13.37 5.11
N ASN A 291 12.14 -14.40 5.12
CA ASN A 291 11.67 -15.78 5.15
C ASN A 291 10.88 -16.07 6.44
N THR A 292 11.29 -15.53 7.58
CA THR A 292 10.53 -15.65 8.83
C THR A 292 9.16 -14.94 8.72
N VAL A 293 9.14 -13.72 8.19
CA VAL A 293 7.89 -12.95 8.00
C VAL A 293 6.95 -13.65 7.02
N ARG A 294 7.47 -14.15 5.89
CA ARG A 294 6.71 -14.89 4.86
C ARG A 294 6.09 -16.17 5.44
N ALA A 295 6.87 -16.94 6.20
CA ALA A 295 6.39 -18.17 6.81
C ALA A 295 5.26 -17.91 7.80
N GLU A 296 5.42 -16.92 8.68
CA GLU A 296 4.41 -16.58 9.69
C GLU A 296 3.14 -16.01 9.06
N TYR A 297 3.26 -15.04 8.15
CA TYR A 297 2.09 -14.48 7.47
C TYR A 297 1.39 -15.50 6.58
N GLY A 298 2.13 -16.38 5.91
CA GLY A 298 1.55 -17.49 5.14
C GLY A 298 0.76 -18.46 6.02
N ASN A 299 1.27 -18.80 7.22
CA ASN A 299 0.54 -19.63 8.17
C ASN A 299 -0.76 -18.95 8.63
N ARG A 300 -0.70 -17.66 8.97
CA ARG A 300 -1.87 -16.88 9.39
C ARG A 300 -2.90 -16.74 8.27
N ALA A 301 -2.46 -16.47 7.05
CA ALA A 301 -3.33 -16.37 5.89
C ALA A 301 -4.09 -17.68 5.64
N ARG A 302 -3.37 -18.82 5.63
CA ARG A 302 -3.98 -20.14 5.47
C ARG A 302 -4.98 -20.43 6.59
N ALA A 303 -4.62 -20.13 7.85
CA ALA A 303 -5.51 -20.34 8.98
C ALA A 303 -6.79 -19.49 8.89
N LEU A 304 -6.65 -18.18 8.59
CA LEU A 304 -7.82 -17.31 8.41
C LEU A 304 -8.73 -17.80 7.29
N CYS A 305 -8.16 -18.18 6.14
CA CYS A 305 -8.95 -18.68 5.01
C CYS A 305 -9.66 -20.00 5.32
N HIS A 306 -8.98 -20.93 6.00
CA HIS A 306 -9.58 -22.21 6.41
C HIS A 306 -10.76 -21.99 7.37
N GLU A 307 -10.55 -21.28 8.46
CA GLU A 307 -11.60 -20.93 9.43
C GLU A 307 -12.79 -20.22 8.80
N PHE A 308 -12.51 -19.32 7.84
CA PHE A 308 -13.54 -18.56 7.14
C PHE A 308 -14.39 -19.48 6.25
N VAL A 309 -13.78 -20.39 5.49
CA VAL A 309 -14.49 -21.36 4.64
C VAL A 309 -15.36 -22.28 5.52
N ASP A 310 -14.83 -22.76 6.64
CA ASP A 310 -15.59 -23.61 7.58
C ASP A 310 -16.79 -22.86 8.21
N ALA A 311 -16.61 -21.57 8.51
CA ALA A 311 -17.65 -20.76 9.12
C ALA A 311 -18.77 -20.36 8.14
N PHE A 312 -18.42 -19.97 6.92
CA PHE A 312 -19.35 -19.34 5.98
C PHE A 312 -19.73 -20.22 4.78
N GLY A 313 -18.87 -21.19 4.38
CA GLY A 313 -19.10 -22.02 3.19
C GLY A 313 -19.37 -21.16 1.95
N ASP A 314 -20.38 -21.54 1.18
CA ASP A 314 -20.78 -20.83 -0.06
C ASP A 314 -21.47 -19.48 0.17
N ARG A 315 -21.70 -19.08 1.44
CA ARG A 315 -22.36 -17.80 1.77
C ARG A 315 -21.46 -16.59 1.60
N ALA A 316 -20.14 -16.79 1.60
CA ALA A 316 -19.17 -15.75 1.38
C ALA A 316 -17.94 -16.28 0.65
N GLN A 317 -17.31 -15.43 -0.12
CA GLN A 317 -16.10 -15.75 -0.88
C GLN A 317 -14.91 -14.95 -0.36
N LEU A 318 -13.70 -15.53 -0.44
CA LEU A 318 -12.44 -14.85 -0.19
C LEU A 318 -11.61 -14.75 -1.47
N SER A 319 -10.82 -13.67 -1.60
CA SER A 319 -9.73 -13.62 -2.57
C SER A 319 -8.63 -14.62 -2.21
N SER A 320 -7.72 -14.92 -3.16
CA SER A 320 -6.48 -15.63 -2.84
C SER A 320 -5.64 -14.88 -1.80
N ALA A 321 -4.79 -15.64 -1.10
CA ALA A 321 -3.89 -15.13 -0.06
C ALA A 321 -2.45 -15.63 -0.35
N ASP A 322 -1.87 -15.18 -1.48
CA ASP A 322 -0.57 -15.65 -1.96
C ASP A 322 0.59 -14.81 -1.42
N GLY A 323 0.27 -13.73 -0.67
CA GLY A 323 1.22 -12.80 -0.08
C GLY A 323 0.54 -11.57 0.53
N GLY A 324 1.35 -10.57 0.87
CA GLY A 324 0.87 -9.32 1.46
C GLY A 324 0.32 -9.49 2.87
N MET A 325 -0.78 -8.82 3.15
CA MET A 325 -1.32 -8.70 4.51
C MET A 325 -2.84 -8.86 4.57
N PHE A 326 -3.53 -8.98 3.41
CA PHE A 326 -4.99 -8.85 3.31
C PHE A 326 -5.62 -9.94 2.48
N VAL A 327 -6.87 -10.27 2.84
CA VAL A 327 -7.83 -10.94 1.98
C VAL A 327 -9.07 -10.07 1.83
N TRP A 328 -9.74 -10.21 0.70
CA TRP A 328 -11.00 -9.57 0.39
C TRP A 328 -12.14 -10.56 0.49
N MET A 329 -13.08 -10.26 1.38
CA MET A 329 -14.28 -11.04 1.61
C MET A 329 -15.46 -10.41 0.85
N THR A 330 -16.37 -11.24 0.32
CA THR A 330 -17.63 -10.80 -0.26
C THR A 330 -18.76 -11.73 0.15
N PHE A 331 -19.82 -11.21 0.78
CA PHE A 331 -21.02 -11.97 1.11
C PHE A 331 -21.89 -12.18 -0.13
N GLY A 332 -22.35 -13.42 -0.34
CA GLY A 332 -23.22 -13.80 -1.46
C GLY A 332 -24.71 -13.49 -1.22
N ASP A 333 -25.12 -13.24 0.01
CA ASP A 333 -26.50 -12.95 0.41
C ASP A 333 -26.88 -11.46 0.40
N GLY A 334 -25.95 -10.58 -0.03
CA GLY A 334 -26.19 -9.15 -0.12
C GLY A 334 -26.00 -8.37 1.19
N THR A 335 -25.52 -9.00 2.26
CA THR A 335 -25.23 -8.34 3.55
C THR A 335 -24.40 -7.07 3.36
N ASP A 336 -24.89 -5.92 3.82
CA ASP A 336 -24.13 -4.66 3.83
C ASP A 336 -23.12 -4.66 4.97
N THR A 337 -21.84 -4.73 4.62
CA THR A 337 -20.72 -4.79 5.59
C THR A 337 -20.57 -3.52 6.42
N THR A 338 -21.05 -2.37 5.93
CA THR A 338 -21.09 -1.13 6.71
C THR A 338 -22.15 -1.21 7.82
N ALA A 339 -23.31 -1.78 7.52
CA ALA A 339 -24.35 -2.02 8.51
C ALA A 339 -23.99 -3.16 9.48
N LEU A 340 -23.20 -4.14 9.03
CA LEU A 340 -22.71 -5.24 9.87
C LEU A 340 -21.64 -4.80 10.88
N LEU A 341 -20.81 -3.81 10.55
CA LEU A 341 -19.66 -3.41 11.36
C LEU A 341 -19.97 -3.07 12.82
N PRO A 342 -21.03 -2.27 13.16
CA PRO A 342 -21.36 -2.01 14.57
C PRO A 342 -21.63 -3.29 15.36
N ARG A 343 -22.38 -4.24 14.80
CA ARG A 343 -22.65 -5.54 15.45
C ARG A 343 -21.39 -6.38 15.59
N ALA A 344 -20.51 -6.35 14.59
CA ALA A 344 -19.22 -7.03 14.68
C ALA A 344 -18.37 -6.46 15.82
N LEU A 345 -18.36 -5.14 16.00
CA LEU A 345 -17.69 -4.47 17.12
C LEU A 345 -18.30 -4.86 18.47
N ASP A 346 -19.61 -4.99 18.59
CA ASP A 346 -20.30 -5.47 19.80
C ASP A 346 -19.92 -6.93 20.11
N HIS A 347 -19.60 -7.73 19.08
CA HIS A 347 -19.07 -9.09 19.23
C HIS A 347 -17.53 -9.12 19.37
N GLY A 348 -16.88 -7.97 19.47
CA GLY A 348 -15.43 -7.87 19.67
C GLY A 348 -14.58 -8.24 18.46
N VAL A 349 -15.06 -7.97 17.23
CA VAL A 349 -14.28 -8.12 16.00
C VAL A 349 -14.48 -6.91 15.08
N ALA A 350 -13.39 -6.47 14.43
CA ALA A 350 -13.41 -5.36 13.49
C ALA A 350 -12.81 -5.74 12.14
N PHE A 351 -13.36 -5.18 11.06
CA PHE A 351 -12.89 -5.29 9.68
C PHE A 351 -13.09 -3.94 8.96
N VAL A 352 -12.54 -3.77 7.75
CA VAL A 352 -12.81 -2.56 6.96
C VAL A 352 -13.89 -2.84 5.93
N PRO A 353 -15.07 -2.19 6.00
CA PRO A 353 -16.12 -2.33 5.00
C PRO A 353 -15.64 -1.95 3.60
N GLY A 354 -16.17 -2.64 2.59
CA GLY A 354 -15.75 -2.45 1.20
C GLY A 354 -16.05 -1.06 0.65
N ARG A 355 -17.09 -0.40 1.13
CA ARG A 355 -17.41 0.99 0.77
C ARG A 355 -16.31 1.99 1.13
N ALA A 356 -15.40 1.66 2.05
CA ALA A 356 -14.27 2.52 2.39
C ALA A 356 -13.23 2.64 1.25
N PHE A 357 -13.27 1.73 0.27
CA PHE A 357 -12.30 1.64 -0.83
C PHE A 357 -12.86 2.05 -2.19
N ALA A 358 -14.09 2.59 -2.23
CA ALA A 358 -14.73 3.05 -3.45
C ALA A 358 -15.80 4.09 -3.13
N ASP A 359 -16.02 5.03 -4.03
CA ASP A 359 -17.06 6.07 -3.86
C ASP A 359 -18.48 5.60 -4.23
N ASN A 360 -18.68 4.29 -4.43
CA ASN A 360 -19.97 3.74 -4.89
C ASN A 360 -20.41 2.54 -4.05
N ALA A 361 -21.64 2.06 -4.30
CA ALA A 361 -22.24 0.94 -3.60
C ALA A 361 -21.76 -0.45 -4.09
N LEU A 362 -20.88 -0.54 -5.08
CA LEU A 362 -20.49 -1.81 -5.71
C LEU A 362 -19.87 -2.80 -4.72
N HIS A 363 -19.21 -2.29 -3.67
CA HIS A 363 -18.54 -3.12 -2.68
C HIS A 363 -19.26 -3.15 -1.32
N ALA A 364 -20.57 -2.86 -1.31
CA ALA A 364 -21.36 -2.86 -0.07
C ALA A 364 -21.29 -4.19 0.68
N SER A 365 -21.33 -5.33 -0.04
CA SER A 365 -21.27 -6.67 0.54
C SER A 365 -19.87 -7.22 0.73
N SER A 366 -18.86 -6.39 0.55
CA SER A 366 -17.46 -6.81 0.67
C SER A 366 -16.78 -6.16 1.87
N ALA A 367 -15.66 -6.77 2.32
CA ALA A 367 -14.80 -6.21 3.36
C ALA A 367 -13.35 -6.66 3.18
N ARG A 368 -12.42 -5.84 3.65
CA ARG A 368 -11.01 -6.22 3.78
C ARG A 368 -10.75 -6.79 5.17
N LEU A 369 -10.10 -7.96 5.22
CA LEU A 369 -9.61 -8.60 6.43
C LEU A 369 -8.08 -8.60 6.41
N CYS A 370 -7.44 -8.20 7.50
CA CYS A 370 -6.00 -8.27 7.71
C CYS A 370 -5.66 -9.49 8.55
N PHE A 371 -4.73 -10.32 8.09
CA PHE A 371 -4.23 -11.48 8.83
C PHE A 371 -2.87 -11.22 9.49
N ALA A 372 -2.20 -10.14 9.16
CA ALA A 372 -0.80 -9.92 9.56
C ALA A 372 -0.64 -9.54 11.04
N SER A 373 -1.60 -8.80 11.62
CA SER A 373 -1.45 -8.19 12.95
C SER A 373 -1.90 -9.06 14.13
N SER A 374 -2.49 -10.25 13.86
CA SER A 374 -3.04 -11.09 14.93
C SER A 374 -2.52 -12.53 14.82
N PRO A 375 -2.23 -13.21 15.95
CA PRO A 375 -1.79 -14.59 15.95
C PRO A 375 -2.93 -15.53 15.51
N THR A 376 -2.57 -16.71 14.99
CA THR A 376 -3.52 -17.72 14.45
C THR A 376 -4.73 -18.01 15.36
N PRO A 377 -4.60 -18.21 16.69
CA PRO A 377 -5.75 -18.45 17.55
C PRO A 377 -6.72 -17.27 17.60
N ALA A 378 -6.21 -16.05 17.56
CA ALA A 378 -7.04 -14.84 17.52
C ALA A 378 -7.78 -14.69 16.18
N LEU A 379 -7.16 -15.10 15.06
CA LEU A 379 -7.81 -15.11 13.75
C LEU A 379 -9.00 -16.08 13.72
N ALA A 380 -8.85 -17.29 14.26
CA ALA A 380 -9.94 -18.25 14.38
C ALA A 380 -11.10 -17.71 15.24
N GLU A 381 -10.77 -17.08 16.38
CA GLU A 381 -11.77 -16.41 17.22
C GLU A 381 -12.44 -15.26 16.50
N ALA A 382 -11.71 -14.44 15.76
CA ALA A 382 -12.27 -13.33 15.00
C ALA A 382 -13.31 -13.80 13.97
N VAL A 383 -13.02 -14.92 13.27
CA VAL A 383 -13.99 -15.52 12.31
C VAL A 383 -15.24 -16.02 13.03
N ARG A 384 -15.09 -16.67 14.20
CA ARG A 384 -16.27 -17.11 14.99
C ARG A 384 -17.14 -15.94 15.44
N ARG A 385 -16.53 -14.83 15.91
CA ARG A 385 -17.24 -13.60 16.29
C ARG A 385 -17.92 -12.95 15.10
N LEU A 386 -17.26 -12.88 13.95
CA LEU A 386 -17.84 -12.35 12.71
C LEU A 386 -19.06 -13.17 12.28
N ARG A 387 -18.99 -14.50 12.35
CA ARG A 387 -20.11 -15.38 12.05
C ARG A 387 -21.30 -15.15 13.00
N ALA A 388 -21.03 -14.99 14.29
CA ALA A 388 -22.09 -14.70 15.29
C ALA A 388 -22.79 -13.35 15.00
N ALA A 389 -22.00 -12.30 14.69
CA ALA A 389 -22.53 -11.00 14.31
C ALA A 389 -23.39 -11.04 13.04
N HIS A 390 -22.98 -11.84 12.04
CA HIS A 390 -23.71 -12.03 10.78
C HIS A 390 -25.00 -12.82 10.96
N ALA A 391 -25.04 -13.83 11.84
CA ALA A 391 -26.21 -14.69 12.05
C ALA A 391 -27.45 -13.94 12.65
N LEU A 392 -27.23 -12.80 13.28
CA LEU A 392 -28.27 -11.95 13.86
C LEU A 392 -29.04 -11.11 12.81
N GLU A 393 -28.67 -11.18 11.54
CA GLU A 393 -29.35 -10.49 10.44
C GLU A 393 -30.63 -11.22 9.94
N ARG A 394 -30.87 -12.44 10.45
CA ARG A 394 -32.03 -13.28 10.11
C ARG A 394 -33.01 -13.34 11.28
#